data_e568f043bce53d1458484a1f3abe87e2
#
_entry.id   e568f043bce53d1458484a1f3abe87e2
#
_cell.length_a   1.000
_cell.length_b   1.000
_cell.length_c   1.000
_cell.angle_alpha   90.00
_cell.angle_beta   90.00
_cell.angle_gamma   90.00
#
_symmetry.space_group_name_H-M   'P 1'
#
loop_
_entity.id
_entity.type
_entity.pdbx_description
1 polymer ?
#
loop_
_entity_poly.entity_id
_entity_poly.type
_entity_poly.pdbx_seq_one_letter_code
_entity_poly.pdbx_strand_id
1 'polypeptide(L)'
;MRGKMQKASLIFFGAVIGVMISLNFSAVANKEAVSPLPIDDLRAFTEVFGKIKSDYVEPVEDKKLITEAINGMLSGLDPHSAYLDADAFKELRVGTQGEFGGLGIEVGMEDGFVKVVSPIEDTPAFLAGIKSGDLIIKLDDTPVKGLTLNDAVKRMRGKPGTKITLTVIRKGETKPLTFTLSRAVIKIQSVKSKLVEPGYGYIRITQFQEHTGENMAKALDTFHKQNKAPLKGLVLDLRNDPGGLLNGAVAVSAAFLPKDALVVYTDGRTEDAKMRLTANKENYLHSPSEEDYLKNLPADTKTVPMVVLVNGGSASASEIVAGALQDHRRAIIMGTQTFGKGSVQTVLPLGNNTAIKLTTSRYFTPNGRSIQAKGISPDIAVEDATVNGVEQQSAFNLRESDLERHLSNGNKEEEGKKPESPSIKLPAPPKPAPKGKDGKTDSDKLAPGEIVSKNDYQLNQALNLLKGLQILQRK
;
A
#
# COMPACT_ATOMS: atom_id res chain seq x y z
N MET A 1 37.07 -25.39 68.18
CA MET A 1 35.99 -26.07 67.46
C MET A 1 34.90 -25.14 66.95
N ARG A 2 34.52 -24.06 67.64
CA ARG A 2 33.42 -23.13 67.21
C ARG A 2 33.61 -22.46 65.84
N GLY A 3 34.83 -22.06 65.41
CA GLY A 3 35.01 -21.38 64.15
C GLY A 3 34.91 -22.24 62.88
N LYS A 4 35.11 -23.59 63.00
CA LYS A 4 34.92 -24.51 61.85
C LYS A 4 33.48 -24.82 61.60
N MET A 5 32.64 -24.89 62.66
CA MET A 5 31.18 -25.09 62.54
C MET A 5 30.48 -23.87 61.93
N GLN A 6 30.91 -22.66 62.29
CA GLN A 6 30.33 -21.44 61.67
C GLN A 6 30.62 -21.31 60.17
N LYS A 7 31.85 -21.70 59.75
CA LYS A 7 32.17 -21.69 58.31
C LYS A 7 31.41 -22.81 57.54
N ALA A 8 31.21 -23.99 58.11
CA ALA A 8 30.44 -25.03 57.51
C ALA A 8 28.91 -24.66 57.40
N SER A 9 28.38 -23.98 58.41
CA SER A 9 27.00 -23.47 58.41
C SER A 9 26.77 -22.39 57.30
N LEU A 10 27.73 -21.47 57.12
CA LEU A 10 27.70 -20.44 56.08
C LEU A 10 27.74 -21.07 54.66
N ILE A 11 28.57 -22.08 54.46
CA ILE A 11 28.65 -22.79 53.15
C ILE A 11 27.37 -23.56 52.89
N PHE A 12 26.82 -24.22 53.89
CA PHE A 12 25.55 -24.92 53.74
C PHE A 12 24.39 -23.98 53.41
N PHE A 13 24.32 -22.80 54.13
CA PHE A 13 23.30 -21.78 53.88
C PHE A 13 23.45 -21.16 52.48
N GLY A 14 24.68 -20.89 52.05
CA GLY A 14 24.97 -20.43 50.68
C GLY A 14 24.58 -21.45 49.61
N ALA A 15 24.83 -22.72 49.86
CA ALA A 15 24.43 -23.80 48.92
C ALA A 15 22.89 -23.93 48.83
N VAL A 16 22.18 -23.85 49.94
CA VAL A 16 20.71 -23.91 50.00
C VAL A 16 20.09 -22.68 49.31
N ILE A 17 20.65 -21.48 49.51
CA ILE A 17 20.20 -20.27 48.80
C ILE A 17 20.51 -20.39 47.33
N GLY A 18 21.67 -20.88 46.90
CA GLY A 18 22.03 -21.11 45.52
C GLY A 18 21.11 -22.12 44.81
N VAL A 19 20.74 -23.18 45.49
CA VAL A 19 19.75 -24.17 44.98
C VAL A 19 18.36 -23.54 44.90
N MET A 20 17.94 -22.77 45.92
CA MET A 20 16.64 -22.08 45.89
C MET A 20 16.57 -21.02 44.76
N ILE A 21 17.62 -20.28 44.56
CA ILE A 21 17.73 -19.33 43.45
C ILE A 21 17.74 -20.11 42.12
N SER A 22 18.47 -21.21 42.00
CA SER A 22 18.50 -22.03 40.79
C SER A 22 17.15 -22.70 40.48
N LEU A 23 16.39 -23.11 41.49
CA LEU A 23 15.04 -23.65 41.33
C LEU A 23 14.00 -22.58 40.98
N ASN A 24 14.19 -21.35 41.45
CA ASN A 24 13.35 -20.22 41.07
C ASN A 24 13.80 -19.56 39.73
N PHE A 25 15.04 -19.77 39.30
CA PHE A 25 15.57 -19.48 37.98
C PHE A 25 15.46 -20.66 37.00
N SER A 26 14.71 -21.69 37.33
CA SER A 26 14.04 -22.45 36.27
C SER A 26 13.15 -21.45 35.58
N ALA A 27 13.77 -20.68 34.69
CA ALA A 27 13.10 -19.86 33.74
C ALA A 27 11.92 -20.69 33.21
N VAL A 28 10.73 -20.26 33.48
CA VAL A 28 9.59 -20.53 32.66
C VAL A 28 9.94 -19.86 31.33
N ALA A 29 10.88 -20.45 30.60
CA ALA A 29 10.85 -20.43 29.18
C ALA A 29 9.54 -21.12 28.87
N ASN A 30 8.45 -20.36 28.77
CA ASN A 30 7.34 -20.70 27.95
C ASN A 30 7.89 -20.74 26.52
N LYS A 31 8.69 -21.76 26.19
CA LYS A 31 8.72 -22.31 24.87
C LYS A 31 7.29 -22.77 24.65
N GLU A 32 6.51 -21.99 23.93
CA GLU A 32 5.36 -22.53 23.21
C GLU A 32 5.87 -23.86 22.65
N ALA A 33 5.32 -24.96 23.12
CA ALA A 33 5.75 -26.27 22.70
C ALA A 33 5.50 -26.31 21.20
N VAL A 34 6.58 -26.21 20.43
CA VAL A 34 6.50 -26.39 18.98
C VAL A 34 5.86 -27.75 18.80
N SER A 35 4.64 -27.77 18.29
CA SER A 35 3.94 -29.03 18.03
C SER A 35 4.88 -29.96 17.29
N PRO A 36 5.01 -31.22 17.73
CA PRO A 36 5.93 -32.15 17.08
C PRO A 36 5.63 -32.24 15.59
N LEU A 37 6.67 -32.27 14.76
CA LEU A 37 6.49 -32.39 13.32
C LEU A 37 5.61 -33.61 13.00
N PRO A 38 4.61 -33.48 12.10
CA PRO A 38 3.72 -34.56 11.71
C PRO A 38 4.46 -35.52 10.76
N ILE A 39 5.24 -36.44 11.33
CA ILE A 39 6.16 -37.30 10.56
C ILE A 39 5.42 -38.19 9.56
N ASP A 40 4.26 -38.73 9.93
CA ASP A 40 3.47 -39.58 9.03
C ASP A 40 2.90 -38.80 7.84
N ASP A 41 2.42 -37.57 8.05
CA ASP A 41 1.97 -36.69 6.98
C ASP A 41 3.12 -36.27 6.08
N LEU A 42 4.31 -36.01 6.63
CA LEU A 42 5.51 -35.72 5.85
C LEU A 42 5.97 -36.91 5.02
N ARG A 43 5.81 -38.16 5.51
CA ARG A 43 6.05 -39.36 4.70
C ARG A 43 5.08 -39.44 3.53
N ALA A 44 3.78 -39.27 3.80
CA ALA A 44 2.77 -39.28 2.75
C ALA A 44 3.07 -38.20 1.68
N PHE A 45 3.46 -36.99 2.11
CA PHE A 45 3.89 -35.91 1.19
C PHE A 45 5.08 -36.35 0.31
N THR A 46 6.10 -36.97 0.93
CA THR A 46 7.30 -37.44 0.21
C THR A 46 6.97 -38.57 -0.77
N GLU A 47 6.04 -39.47 -0.41
CA GLU A 47 5.58 -40.53 -1.28
C GLU A 47 4.86 -39.96 -2.51
N VAL A 48 3.94 -39.01 -2.33
CA VAL A 48 3.24 -38.32 -3.42
C VAL A 48 4.24 -37.61 -4.32
N PHE A 49 5.22 -36.89 -3.74
CA PHE A 49 6.27 -36.23 -4.49
C PHE A 49 7.06 -37.22 -5.36
N GLY A 50 7.45 -38.37 -4.80
CA GLY A 50 8.14 -39.44 -5.51
C GLY A 50 7.30 -40.01 -6.66
N LYS A 51 6.00 -40.27 -6.41
CA LYS A 51 5.06 -40.77 -7.42
C LYS A 51 4.89 -39.81 -8.60
N ILE A 52 4.76 -38.49 -8.32
CA ILE A 52 4.68 -37.49 -9.39
C ILE A 52 5.95 -37.54 -10.26
N LYS A 53 7.13 -37.64 -9.65
CA LYS A 53 8.39 -37.69 -10.39
C LYS A 53 8.55 -38.96 -11.23
N SER A 54 8.06 -40.11 -10.75
CA SER A 54 8.20 -41.39 -11.46
C SER A 54 7.14 -41.62 -12.52
N ASP A 55 5.89 -41.24 -12.23
CA ASP A 55 4.73 -41.74 -12.98
C ASP A 55 4.01 -40.64 -13.80
N TYR A 56 4.30 -39.34 -13.57
CA TYR A 56 3.69 -38.27 -14.35
C TYR A 56 4.16 -38.32 -15.81
N VAL A 57 3.25 -38.02 -16.73
CA VAL A 57 3.45 -38.13 -18.18
C VAL A 57 4.63 -37.33 -18.75
N GLU A 58 5.00 -36.23 -18.08
CA GLU A 58 6.12 -35.37 -18.46
C GLU A 58 7.12 -35.22 -17.32
N PRO A 59 8.43 -35.05 -17.60
CA PRO A 59 9.41 -34.75 -16.55
C PRO A 59 9.09 -33.43 -15.86
N VAL A 60 9.08 -33.41 -14.53
CA VAL A 60 8.87 -32.22 -13.71
C VAL A 60 10.09 -31.92 -12.85
N GLU A 61 10.54 -30.67 -12.84
CA GLU A 61 11.65 -30.22 -12.02
C GLU A 61 11.28 -30.22 -10.53
N ASP A 62 12.20 -30.72 -9.67
CA ASP A 62 12.03 -30.76 -8.22
C ASP A 62 11.70 -29.39 -7.64
N LYS A 63 12.44 -28.37 -8.07
CA LYS A 63 12.25 -26.99 -7.62
C LYS A 63 10.83 -26.49 -7.89
N LYS A 64 10.27 -26.83 -9.07
CA LYS A 64 8.90 -26.45 -9.43
C LYS A 64 7.88 -27.13 -8.52
N LEU A 65 8.00 -28.44 -8.29
CA LEU A 65 7.09 -29.17 -7.42
C LEU A 65 7.10 -28.66 -5.98
N ILE A 66 8.30 -28.39 -5.43
CA ILE A 66 8.44 -27.83 -4.08
C ILE A 66 7.84 -26.42 -4.00
N THR A 67 8.12 -25.58 -4.98
CA THR A 67 7.56 -24.21 -5.03
C THR A 67 6.03 -24.24 -5.06
N GLU A 68 5.43 -25.10 -5.90
CA GLU A 68 3.98 -25.24 -5.98
C GLU A 68 3.37 -25.80 -4.70
N ALA A 69 4.07 -26.74 -4.02
CA ALA A 69 3.63 -27.24 -2.73
C ALA A 69 3.61 -26.14 -1.66
N ILE A 70 4.65 -25.30 -1.60
CA ILE A 70 4.72 -24.16 -0.68
C ILE A 70 3.61 -23.15 -1.01
N ASN A 71 3.41 -22.83 -2.29
CA ASN A 71 2.32 -21.96 -2.75
C ASN A 71 0.95 -22.53 -2.33
N GLY A 72 0.75 -23.84 -2.49
CA GLY A 72 -0.48 -24.53 -2.08
C GLY A 72 -0.76 -24.38 -0.59
N MET A 73 0.24 -24.55 0.26
CA MET A 73 0.11 -24.35 1.72
C MET A 73 -0.30 -22.92 2.06
N LEU A 74 0.32 -21.93 1.45
CA LEU A 74 0.08 -20.52 1.74
C LEU A 74 -1.27 -20.03 1.19
N SER A 75 -1.60 -20.38 -0.05
CA SER A 75 -2.90 -20.06 -0.66
C SER A 75 -4.07 -20.74 0.02
N GLY A 76 -3.79 -21.83 0.78
CA GLY A 76 -4.76 -22.51 1.64
C GLY A 76 -5.16 -21.70 2.87
N LEU A 77 -4.37 -20.71 3.29
CA LEU A 77 -4.59 -19.92 4.50
C LEU A 77 -5.51 -18.71 4.25
N ASP A 78 -5.13 -17.87 3.31
CA ASP A 78 -5.82 -16.62 2.97
C ASP A 78 -5.34 -16.09 1.59
N PRO A 79 -6.05 -15.11 0.96
CA PRO A 79 -5.70 -14.62 -0.37
C PRO A 79 -4.47 -13.70 -0.40
N HIS A 80 -3.89 -13.35 0.74
CA HIS A 80 -2.79 -12.39 0.85
C HIS A 80 -1.45 -13.03 1.22
N SER A 81 -1.48 -14.23 1.81
CA SER A 81 -0.28 -15.00 2.12
C SER A 81 0.30 -15.62 0.85
N ALA A 82 1.61 -15.48 0.65
CA ALA A 82 2.28 -15.93 -0.56
C ALA A 82 3.76 -16.27 -0.32
N TYR A 83 4.29 -17.21 -1.08
CA TYR A 83 5.71 -17.40 -1.22
C TYR A 83 6.28 -16.40 -2.23
N LEU A 84 7.37 -15.78 -1.87
CA LEU A 84 8.09 -14.84 -2.71
C LEU A 84 9.40 -15.49 -3.13
N ASP A 85 9.53 -15.85 -4.39
CA ASP A 85 10.81 -16.21 -4.97
C ASP A 85 11.74 -14.98 -5.01
N ALA A 86 12.97 -15.15 -5.45
CA ALA A 86 13.97 -14.07 -5.45
C ALA A 86 13.52 -12.85 -6.27
N ASP A 87 12.83 -13.07 -7.39
CA ASP A 87 12.32 -11.98 -8.25
C ASP A 87 11.16 -11.27 -7.59
N ALA A 88 10.16 -12.01 -7.09
CA ALA A 88 8.99 -11.44 -6.41
C ALA A 88 9.38 -10.72 -5.11
N PHE A 89 10.34 -11.24 -4.35
CA PHE A 89 10.85 -10.57 -3.14
C PHE A 89 11.58 -9.27 -3.49
N LYS A 90 12.37 -9.27 -4.55
CA LYS A 90 13.01 -8.06 -5.06
C LYS A 90 11.99 -7.04 -5.55
N GLU A 91 10.97 -7.47 -6.28
CA GLU A 91 9.89 -6.57 -6.76
C GLU A 91 9.10 -5.97 -5.60
N LEU A 92 8.78 -6.74 -4.56
CA LEU A 92 8.13 -6.23 -3.35
C LEU A 92 8.98 -5.13 -2.70
N ARG A 93 10.29 -5.36 -2.53
CA ARG A 93 11.20 -4.36 -1.96
C ARG A 93 11.26 -3.09 -2.80
N VAL A 94 11.36 -3.22 -4.12
CA VAL A 94 11.33 -2.09 -5.05
C VAL A 94 10.02 -1.31 -4.94
N GLY A 95 8.88 -2.01 -4.87
CA GLY A 95 7.57 -1.38 -4.73
C GLY A 95 7.42 -0.61 -3.41
N THR A 96 7.93 -1.15 -2.30
CA THR A 96 7.87 -0.49 -0.98
C THR A 96 8.83 0.69 -0.87
N GLN A 97 10.01 0.60 -1.45
CA GLN A 97 10.97 1.70 -1.52
C GLN A 97 10.49 2.82 -2.45
N GLY A 98 9.70 2.48 -3.47
CA GLY A 98 9.25 3.44 -4.49
C GLY A 98 10.34 3.84 -5.48
N GLU A 99 11.45 3.09 -5.52
CA GLU A 99 12.58 3.35 -6.39
C GLU A 99 13.00 2.07 -7.13
N PHE A 100 13.29 2.19 -8.42
CA PHE A 100 13.79 1.05 -9.20
C PHE A 100 14.78 1.51 -10.28
N GLY A 101 15.70 0.62 -10.64
CA GLY A 101 16.60 0.86 -11.76
C GLY A 101 15.89 0.63 -13.08
N GLY A 102 15.78 1.66 -13.91
CA GLY A 102 15.05 1.58 -15.17
C GLY A 102 15.18 2.83 -16.04
N LEU A 103 14.21 3.02 -16.92
CA LEU A 103 14.21 4.09 -17.92
C LEU A 103 13.24 5.22 -17.62
N GLY A 104 12.24 4.99 -16.74
CA GLY A 104 11.19 5.96 -16.42
C GLY A 104 10.14 6.06 -17.51
N ILE A 105 9.55 4.93 -17.89
CA ILE A 105 8.50 4.86 -18.90
C ILE A 105 7.32 4.08 -18.31
N GLU A 106 6.14 4.66 -18.39
CA GLU A 106 4.90 3.94 -18.23
C GLU A 106 4.53 3.26 -19.55
N VAL A 107 4.28 1.95 -19.52
CA VAL A 107 4.09 1.15 -20.73
C VAL A 107 2.84 0.29 -20.65
N GLY A 108 2.28 -0.01 -21.82
CA GLY A 108 1.19 -0.98 -22.04
C GLY A 108 1.50 -1.86 -23.24
N MET A 109 0.55 -2.73 -23.62
CA MET A 109 0.62 -3.51 -24.86
C MET A 109 -0.37 -2.96 -25.88
N GLU A 110 0.06 -2.84 -27.14
CA GLU A 110 -0.79 -2.52 -28.29
C GLU A 110 -0.29 -3.29 -29.51
N ASP A 111 -1.15 -4.10 -30.12
CA ASP A 111 -0.87 -4.91 -31.33
C ASP A 111 0.38 -5.81 -31.24
N GLY A 112 0.65 -6.34 -30.03
CA GLY A 112 1.83 -7.19 -29.77
C GLY A 112 3.14 -6.45 -29.59
N PHE A 113 3.11 -5.11 -29.49
CA PHE A 113 4.24 -4.25 -29.18
C PHE A 113 4.08 -3.56 -27.84
N VAL A 114 5.17 -3.10 -27.26
CA VAL A 114 5.14 -2.28 -26.03
C VAL A 114 4.90 -0.83 -26.41
N LYS A 115 3.73 -0.31 -26.01
CA LYS A 115 3.36 1.10 -26.22
C LYS A 115 3.81 1.95 -25.05
N VAL A 116 4.47 3.04 -25.32
CA VAL A 116 4.73 4.09 -24.36
C VAL A 116 3.42 4.81 -24.04
N VAL A 117 2.91 4.67 -22.82
CA VAL A 117 1.76 5.44 -22.33
C VAL A 117 2.23 6.86 -22.02
N SER A 118 3.29 6.99 -21.20
CA SER A 118 3.92 8.26 -20.88
C SER A 118 5.37 8.07 -20.42
N PRO A 119 6.32 8.87 -20.86
CA PRO A 119 7.60 9.00 -20.19
C PRO A 119 7.42 9.80 -18.90
N ILE A 120 8.13 9.41 -17.82
CA ILE A 120 8.14 10.10 -16.53
C ILE A 120 9.13 11.28 -16.64
N GLU A 121 8.72 12.47 -16.22
CA GLU A 121 9.57 13.68 -16.24
C GLU A 121 10.90 13.45 -15.51
N ASP A 122 11.95 14.10 -15.95
CA ASP A 122 13.32 14.04 -15.41
C ASP A 122 13.98 12.66 -15.44
N THR A 123 13.44 11.71 -16.20
CA THR A 123 13.99 10.35 -16.34
C THR A 123 14.79 10.18 -17.65
N PRO A 124 15.62 9.13 -17.77
CA PRO A 124 16.40 8.89 -18.98
C PRO A 124 15.56 8.86 -20.27
N ALA A 125 14.37 8.28 -20.23
CA ALA A 125 13.50 8.21 -21.39
C ALA A 125 12.93 9.57 -21.77
N PHE A 126 12.51 10.37 -20.79
CA PHE A 126 12.00 11.72 -21.01
C PHE A 126 13.09 12.62 -21.61
N LEU A 127 14.29 12.62 -21.00
CA LEU A 127 15.43 13.43 -21.45
C LEU A 127 15.94 13.02 -22.84
N ALA A 128 15.80 11.77 -23.23
CA ALA A 128 16.14 11.28 -24.55
C ALA A 128 15.07 11.59 -25.64
N GLY A 129 13.92 12.14 -25.25
CA GLY A 129 12.85 12.50 -26.17
C GLY A 129 11.94 11.35 -26.60
N ILE A 130 11.81 10.30 -25.78
CA ILE A 130 10.74 9.30 -25.89
C ILE A 130 9.40 10.01 -25.67
N LYS A 131 8.38 9.67 -26.45
CA LYS A 131 7.07 10.33 -26.42
C LYS A 131 5.93 9.35 -26.16
N SER A 132 4.84 9.84 -25.61
CA SER A 132 3.59 9.09 -25.53
C SER A 132 3.14 8.64 -26.94
N GLY A 133 2.69 7.40 -27.04
CA GLY A 133 2.28 6.77 -28.31
C GLY A 133 3.42 6.10 -29.10
N ASP A 134 4.66 6.22 -28.66
CA ASP A 134 5.78 5.47 -29.26
C ASP A 134 5.56 3.95 -29.10
N LEU A 135 5.83 3.17 -30.14
CA LEU A 135 5.78 1.70 -30.11
C LEU A 135 7.20 1.16 -30.08
N ILE A 136 7.59 0.54 -28.98
CA ILE A 136 8.89 -0.10 -28.82
C ILE A 136 8.81 -1.47 -29.51
N ILE A 137 9.63 -1.67 -30.55
CA ILE A 137 9.66 -2.88 -31.36
C ILE A 137 10.86 -3.79 -31.06
N LYS A 138 11.96 -3.22 -30.51
CA LYS A 138 13.13 -3.98 -30.03
C LYS A 138 13.68 -3.41 -28.73
N LEU A 139 14.24 -4.31 -27.91
CA LEU A 139 15.02 -4.05 -26.71
C LEU A 139 16.42 -4.66 -26.93
N ASP A 140 17.44 -3.83 -27.11
CA ASP A 140 18.72 -4.23 -27.68
C ASP A 140 18.48 -4.98 -29.01
N ASP A 141 19.00 -6.19 -29.17
CA ASP A 141 18.81 -7.03 -30.36
C ASP A 141 17.54 -7.90 -30.29
N THR A 142 16.80 -7.86 -29.17
CA THR A 142 15.63 -8.73 -28.95
C THR A 142 14.36 -8.06 -29.48
N PRO A 143 13.63 -8.67 -30.45
CA PRO A 143 12.31 -8.20 -30.84
C PRO A 143 11.32 -8.28 -29.67
N VAL A 144 10.46 -7.27 -29.53
CA VAL A 144 9.42 -7.23 -28.50
C VAL A 144 8.23 -8.12 -28.85
N LYS A 145 7.98 -8.34 -30.13
CA LYS A 145 6.87 -9.18 -30.59
C LYS A 145 7.01 -10.60 -30.05
N GLY A 146 5.99 -11.07 -29.33
CA GLY A 146 5.99 -12.38 -28.66
C GLY A 146 6.44 -12.36 -27.21
N LEU A 147 6.93 -11.24 -26.68
CA LEU A 147 7.16 -11.07 -25.26
C LEU A 147 5.87 -10.69 -24.54
N THR A 148 5.75 -11.10 -23.27
CA THR A 148 4.74 -10.53 -22.38
C THR A 148 5.16 -9.11 -21.95
N LEU A 149 4.21 -8.29 -21.47
CA LEU A 149 4.54 -6.98 -20.91
C LEU A 149 5.57 -7.10 -19.78
N ASN A 150 5.39 -8.09 -18.91
CA ASN A 150 6.32 -8.34 -17.79
C ASN A 150 7.73 -8.66 -18.27
N ASP A 151 7.89 -9.51 -19.31
CA ASP A 151 9.21 -9.84 -19.84
C ASP A 151 9.89 -8.62 -20.46
N ALA A 152 9.13 -7.79 -21.17
CA ALA A 152 9.64 -6.55 -21.72
C ALA A 152 10.05 -5.55 -20.60
N VAL A 153 9.22 -5.40 -19.55
CA VAL A 153 9.53 -4.57 -18.38
C VAL A 153 10.77 -5.10 -17.64
N LYS A 154 10.90 -6.42 -17.42
CA LYS A 154 12.09 -7.03 -16.82
C LYS A 154 13.38 -6.68 -17.60
N ARG A 155 13.31 -6.67 -18.93
CA ARG A 155 14.46 -6.30 -19.79
C ARG A 155 14.76 -4.80 -19.75
N MET A 156 13.74 -3.94 -19.69
CA MET A 156 13.91 -2.49 -19.59
C MET A 156 14.44 -2.09 -18.20
N ARG A 157 14.09 -2.80 -17.14
CA ARG A 157 14.67 -2.64 -15.80
C ARG A 157 16.11 -3.14 -15.78
N GLY A 158 16.87 -2.72 -14.78
CA GLY A 158 18.23 -3.19 -14.58
C GLY A 158 19.03 -2.27 -13.67
N LYS A 159 20.31 -2.63 -13.44
CA LYS A 159 21.19 -1.88 -12.56
C LYS A 159 21.39 -0.45 -13.10
N PRO A 160 21.24 0.61 -12.27
CA PRO A 160 21.56 1.96 -12.67
C PRO A 160 22.96 2.08 -13.28
N GLY A 161 23.11 2.90 -14.32
CA GLY A 161 24.34 3.08 -15.09
C GLY A 161 24.52 2.08 -16.25
N THR A 162 23.77 0.98 -16.31
CA THR A 162 23.81 0.06 -17.47
C THR A 162 23.03 0.62 -18.64
N LYS A 163 23.47 0.35 -19.86
CA LYS A 163 22.83 0.83 -21.08
C LYS A 163 21.82 -0.17 -21.64
N ILE A 164 20.83 0.34 -22.34
CA ILE A 164 19.89 -0.41 -23.16
C ILE A 164 19.55 0.41 -24.40
N THR A 165 19.35 -0.24 -25.52
CA THR A 165 18.94 0.38 -26.78
C THR A 165 17.49 0.05 -27.08
N LEU A 166 16.64 1.07 -27.27
CA LEU A 166 15.26 0.93 -27.69
C LEU A 166 15.15 1.26 -29.17
N THR A 167 14.53 0.38 -29.98
CA THR A 167 14.10 0.70 -31.32
C THR A 167 12.59 0.98 -31.30
N VAL A 168 12.19 2.13 -31.77
CA VAL A 168 10.84 2.69 -31.60
C VAL A 168 10.25 3.07 -32.95
N ILE A 169 8.98 2.75 -33.17
CA ILE A 169 8.17 3.33 -34.26
C ILE A 169 7.35 4.47 -33.69
N ARG A 170 7.42 5.63 -34.33
CA ARG A 170 6.67 6.84 -33.97
C ARG A 170 5.76 7.26 -35.09
N LYS A 171 4.50 7.57 -34.80
CA LYS A 171 3.55 8.09 -35.79
C LYS A 171 4.09 9.40 -36.39
N GLY A 172 4.16 9.45 -37.74
CA GLY A 172 4.70 10.58 -38.49
C GLY A 172 6.18 10.47 -38.87
N GLU A 173 6.91 9.48 -38.36
CA GLU A 173 8.29 9.19 -38.76
C GLU A 173 8.32 8.07 -39.80
N THR A 174 9.14 8.22 -40.83
CA THR A 174 9.24 7.23 -41.94
C THR A 174 10.17 6.06 -41.63
N LYS A 175 11.04 6.22 -40.61
CA LYS A 175 12.02 5.20 -40.20
C LYS A 175 11.94 4.96 -38.70
N PRO A 176 12.23 3.75 -38.21
CA PRO A 176 12.38 3.49 -36.80
C PRO A 176 13.46 4.39 -36.17
N LEU A 177 13.16 4.90 -34.98
CA LEU A 177 14.08 5.69 -34.18
C LEU A 177 14.83 4.78 -33.20
N THR A 178 16.11 5.06 -32.96
CA THR A 178 16.94 4.30 -32.02
C THR A 178 17.37 5.20 -30.87
N PHE A 179 17.10 4.77 -29.64
CA PHE A 179 17.46 5.48 -28.42
C PHE A 179 18.35 4.59 -27.56
N THR A 180 19.59 5.00 -27.32
CA THR A 180 20.46 4.33 -26.34
C THR A 180 20.39 5.06 -25.02
N LEU A 181 19.81 4.44 -24.01
CA LEU A 181 19.53 5.00 -22.70
C LEU A 181 20.39 4.37 -21.63
N SER A 182 20.82 5.14 -20.66
CA SER A 182 21.43 4.63 -19.42
C SER A 182 20.33 4.47 -18.37
N ARG A 183 20.18 3.29 -17.79
CA ARG A 183 19.23 3.09 -16.69
C ARG A 183 19.61 3.95 -15.50
N ALA A 184 18.65 4.55 -14.86
CA ALA A 184 18.81 5.38 -13.66
C ALA A 184 17.93 4.86 -12.53
N VAL A 185 18.11 5.36 -11.32
CA VAL A 185 17.14 5.19 -10.24
C VAL A 185 15.92 6.01 -10.59
N ILE A 186 14.79 5.36 -10.82
CA ILE A 186 13.50 5.99 -11.10
C ILE A 186 12.72 6.04 -9.81
N LYS A 187 12.34 7.25 -9.40
CA LYS A 187 11.53 7.49 -8.21
C LYS A 187 10.06 7.57 -8.59
N ILE A 188 9.25 6.71 -8.00
CA ILE A 188 7.79 6.78 -8.16
C ILE A 188 7.26 7.79 -7.15
N GLN A 189 6.69 8.89 -7.63
CA GLN A 189 6.04 9.85 -6.76
C GLN A 189 4.70 9.30 -6.26
N SER A 190 4.70 8.80 -5.01
CA SER A 190 3.48 8.34 -4.35
C SER A 190 2.57 9.48 -3.89
N VAL A 191 3.08 10.70 -3.79
CA VAL A 191 2.35 11.90 -3.37
C VAL A 191 2.33 12.92 -4.51
N LYS A 192 1.14 13.32 -4.91
CA LYS A 192 0.91 14.42 -5.85
C LYS A 192 0.14 15.52 -5.14
N SER A 193 0.48 16.77 -5.38
CA SER A 193 -0.13 17.88 -4.64
C SER A 193 -0.30 19.13 -5.50
N LYS A 194 -1.36 19.91 -5.22
CA LYS A 194 -1.69 21.14 -5.94
C LYS A 194 -2.58 22.04 -5.09
N LEU A 195 -2.40 23.35 -5.15
CA LEU A 195 -3.45 24.30 -4.75
C LEU A 195 -4.49 24.33 -5.87
N VAL A 196 -5.68 23.76 -5.62
CA VAL A 196 -6.76 23.70 -6.62
C VAL A 196 -7.51 25.01 -6.72
N GLU A 197 -7.58 25.77 -5.62
CA GLU A 197 -8.07 27.14 -5.51
C GLU A 197 -7.28 27.89 -4.45
N PRO A 198 -7.31 29.24 -4.41
CA PRO A 198 -6.62 30.03 -3.37
C PRO A 198 -7.07 29.63 -1.96
N GLY A 199 -6.15 29.05 -1.20
CA GLY A 199 -6.38 28.56 0.16
C GLY A 199 -6.89 27.12 0.26
N TYR A 200 -7.10 26.40 -0.84
CA TYR A 200 -7.55 25.01 -0.83
C TYR A 200 -6.48 24.07 -1.39
N GLY A 201 -5.87 23.29 -0.50
CA GLY A 201 -4.89 22.28 -0.85
C GLY A 201 -5.54 20.95 -1.29
N TYR A 202 -4.92 20.30 -2.25
CA TYR A 202 -5.24 18.94 -2.67
C TYR A 202 -3.98 18.09 -2.64
N ILE A 203 -4.02 16.98 -1.91
CA ILE A 203 -2.96 15.99 -1.85
C ILE A 203 -3.56 14.65 -2.24
N ARG A 204 -2.97 13.98 -3.23
CA ARG A 204 -3.29 12.62 -3.61
C ARG A 204 -2.16 11.69 -3.23
N ILE A 205 -2.49 10.64 -2.51
CA ILE A 205 -1.58 9.52 -2.22
C ILE A 205 -2.04 8.34 -3.08
N THR A 206 -1.12 7.81 -3.88
CA THR A 206 -1.41 6.69 -4.80
C THR A 206 -0.94 5.34 -4.25
N GLN A 207 -0.03 5.38 -3.27
CA GLN A 207 0.50 4.20 -2.57
C GLN A 207 1.30 4.65 -1.34
N PHE A 208 1.33 3.84 -0.28
CA PHE A 208 2.14 4.10 0.90
C PHE A 208 3.52 3.44 0.77
N GLN A 209 4.53 4.26 0.45
CA GLN A 209 5.94 3.90 0.29
C GLN A 209 6.79 4.50 1.41
N GLU A 210 8.09 4.17 1.46
CA GLU A 210 9.03 4.66 2.50
C GLU A 210 9.01 6.19 2.64
N HIS A 211 8.97 6.91 1.52
CA HIS A 211 9.02 8.38 1.51
C HIS A 211 7.66 9.08 1.45
N THR A 212 6.55 8.36 1.57
CA THR A 212 5.20 8.97 1.44
C THR A 212 4.95 10.03 2.51
N GLY A 213 5.29 9.75 3.77
CA GLY A 213 5.14 10.72 4.87
C GLY A 213 5.98 11.98 4.65
N GLU A 214 7.24 11.82 4.28
CA GLU A 214 8.16 12.92 3.99
C GLU A 214 7.69 13.77 2.80
N ASN A 215 7.26 13.12 1.71
CA ASN A 215 6.77 13.82 0.52
C ASN A 215 5.47 14.58 0.79
N MET A 216 4.58 14.04 1.63
CA MET A 216 3.39 14.75 2.09
C MET A 216 3.74 15.96 2.95
N ALA A 217 4.71 15.84 3.87
CA ALA A 217 5.18 16.96 4.68
C ALA A 217 5.73 18.10 3.81
N LYS A 218 6.52 17.75 2.78
CA LYS A 218 7.02 18.73 1.78
C LYS A 218 5.89 19.40 1.00
N ALA A 219 4.83 18.66 0.65
CA ALA A 219 3.67 19.20 -0.02
C ALA A 219 2.93 20.24 0.84
N LEU A 220 2.72 19.93 2.12
CA LEU A 220 2.09 20.83 3.09
C LEU A 220 2.91 22.11 3.31
N ASP A 221 4.23 22.00 3.47
CA ASP A 221 5.13 23.15 3.57
C ASP A 221 5.10 24.00 2.30
N THR A 222 5.07 23.36 1.12
CA THR A 222 4.94 24.04 -0.17
C THR A 222 3.65 24.83 -0.26
N PHE A 223 2.52 24.26 0.16
CA PHE A 223 1.24 24.97 0.18
C PHE A 223 1.29 26.20 1.08
N HIS A 224 1.88 26.07 2.27
CA HIS A 224 2.02 27.19 3.20
C HIS A 224 2.84 28.34 2.59
N LYS A 225 3.97 28.00 1.94
CA LYS A 225 4.83 28.98 1.26
C LYS A 225 4.13 29.66 0.07
N GLN A 226 3.38 28.91 -0.74
CA GLN A 226 2.67 29.43 -1.90
C GLN A 226 1.45 30.28 -1.53
N ASN A 227 0.67 29.84 -0.55
CA ASN A 227 -0.57 30.51 -0.13
C ASN A 227 -0.33 31.77 0.67
N LYS A 228 0.84 31.92 1.31
CA LYS A 228 1.22 33.05 2.20
C LYS A 228 0.22 33.32 3.34
N ALA A 229 -0.68 32.41 3.62
CA ALA A 229 -1.69 32.45 4.66
C ALA A 229 -2.07 31.01 5.05
N PRO A 230 -2.68 30.75 6.22
CA PRO A 230 -3.23 29.46 6.56
C PRO A 230 -4.18 28.93 5.49
N LEU A 231 -4.17 27.60 5.28
CA LEU A 231 -5.12 26.97 4.37
C LEU A 231 -6.55 27.10 4.90
N LYS A 232 -7.49 27.34 3.99
CA LYS A 232 -8.93 27.37 4.27
C LYS A 232 -9.54 25.95 4.30
N GLY A 233 -8.91 25.02 3.58
CA GLY A 233 -9.33 23.64 3.52
C GLY A 233 -8.30 22.76 2.83
N LEU A 234 -8.34 21.45 3.16
CA LEU A 234 -7.46 20.43 2.60
C LEU A 234 -8.28 19.22 2.16
N VAL A 235 -8.04 18.75 0.93
CA VAL A 235 -8.55 17.46 0.45
C VAL A 235 -7.38 16.49 0.39
N LEU A 236 -7.51 15.36 1.11
CA LEU A 236 -6.61 14.21 1.02
C LEU A 236 -7.33 13.13 0.19
N ASP A 237 -6.80 12.84 -0.99
CA ASP A 237 -7.39 11.86 -1.92
C ASP A 237 -6.64 10.52 -1.81
N LEU A 238 -7.35 9.52 -1.29
CA LEU A 238 -6.90 8.13 -1.15
C LEU A 238 -7.66 7.19 -2.11
N ARG A 239 -8.40 7.72 -3.07
CA ARG A 239 -9.13 6.89 -4.05
C ARG A 239 -8.13 6.09 -4.90
N ASN A 240 -8.47 4.81 -5.12
CA ASN A 240 -7.64 3.86 -5.86
C ASN A 240 -6.23 3.68 -5.28
N ASP A 241 -6.06 3.89 -3.98
CA ASP A 241 -4.82 3.65 -3.27
C ASP A 241 -4.90 2.29 -2.54
N PRO A 242 -4.20 1.25 -3.02
CA PRO A 242 -4.26 -0.10 -2.45
C PRO A 242 -3.59 -0.22 -1.08
N GLY A 243 -3.02 0.88 -0.57
CA GLY A 243 -2.28 0.91 0.68
C GLY A 243 -0.77 0.79 0.50
N GLY A 244 -0.11 0.08 1.40
CA GLY A 244 1.33 -0.09 1.41
C GLY A 244 1.89 -0.20 2.83
N LEU A 245 2.94 0.54 3.13
CA LEU A 245 3.66 0.46 4.41
C LEU A 245 2.84 1.01 5.58
N LEU A 246 2.79 0.24 6.66
CA LEU A 246 2.06 0.59 7.88
C LEU A 246 2.59 1.87 8.55
N ASN A 247 3.91 2.00 8.65
CA ASN A 247 4.55 3.21 9.18
C ASN A 247 4.26 4.45 8.31
N GLY A 248 4.09 4.30 6.99
CA GLY A 248 3.64 5.36 6.09
C GLY A 248 2.22 5.85 6.45
N ALA A 249 1.29 4.93 6.77
CA ALA A 249 -0.04 5.30 7.24
C ALA A 249 0.00 6.03 8.58
N VAL A 250 0.87 5.60 9.51
CA VAL A 250 1.08 6.27 10.79
C VAL A 250 1.63 7.67 10.56
N ALA A 251 2.63 7.87 9.68
CA ALA A 251 3.19 9.17 9.35
C ALA A 251 2.14 10.14 8.80
N VAL A 252 1.35 9.68 7.83
CA VAL A 252 0.27 10.49 7.22
C VAL A 252 -0.76 10.89 8.28
N SER A 253 -1.18 9.96 9.13
CA SER A 253 -2.12 10.25 10.21
C SER A 253 -1.54 11.20 11.26
N ALA A 254 -0.26 11.01 11.64
CA ALA A 254 0.43 11.82 12.65
C ALA A 254 0.59 13.28 12.24
N ALA A 255 0.66 13.58 10.94
CA ALA A 255 0.69 14.95 10.44
C ALA A 255 -0.56 15.74 10.85
N PHE A 256 -1.72 15.06 10.99
CA PHE A 256 -3.01 15.69 11.25
C PHE A 256 -3.57 15.45 12.65
N LEU A 257 -3.09 14.43 13.37
CA LEU A 257 -3.55 14.09 14.72
C LEU A 257 -2.69 14.73 15.81
N PRO A 258 -3.22 14.91 17.03
CA PRO A 258 -2.40 15.26 18.17
C PRO A 258 -1.28 14.25 18.41
N LYS A 259 -0.18 14.71 19.00
CA LYS A 259 0.91 13.81 19.42
C LYS A 259 0.35 12.69 20.30
N ASP A 260 0.88 11.49 20.13
CA ASP A 260 0.55 10.27 20.86
C ASP A 260 -0.90 9.77 20.69
N ALA A 261 -1.72 10.41 19.83
CA ALA A 261 -3.03 9.88 19.47
C ALA A 261 -2.90 8.48 18.83
N LEU A 262 -3.73 7.54 19.25
CA LEU A 262 -3.74 6.20 18.67
C LEU A 262 -4.16 6.27 17.20
N VAL A 263 -3.36 5.68 16.32
CA VAL A 263 -3.66 5.60 14.88
C VAL A 263 -4.29 4.26 14.53
N VAL A 264 -3.68 3.19 14.99
CA VAL A 264 -4.09 1.81 14.70
C VAL A 264 -3.53 0.89 15.78
N TYR A 265 -4.24 -0.19 16.07
CA TYR A 265 -3.64 -1.28 16.84
C TYR A 265 -3.85 -2.61 16.11
N THR A 266 -2.96 -3.56 16.39
CA THR A 266 -3.00 -4.90 15.78
C THR A 266 -3.23 -5.96 16.85
N ASP A 267 -3.84 -7.06 16.47
CA ASP A 267 -3.99 -8.25 17.29
C ASP A 267 -3.65 -9.51 16.47
N GLY A 268 -2.79 -10.33 17.02
CA GLY A 268 -2.30 -11.56 16.41
C GLY A 268 -1.94 -12.61 17.45
N ARG A 269 -1.46 -13.78 16.99
CA ARG A 269 -1.16 -14.91 17.88
C ARG A 269 0.08 -14.71 18.74
N THR A 270 1.07 -13.97 18.22
CA THR A 270 2.34 -13.74 18.91
C THR A 270 2.36 -12.34 19.53
N GLU A 271 3.18 -12.12 20.56
CA GLU A 271 3.24 -10.82 21.24
C GLU A 271 3.76 -9.69 20.34
N ASP A 272 4.69 -9.99 19.44
CA ASP A 272 5.21 -9.06 18.44
C ASP A 272 4.19 -8.70 17.33
N ALA A 273 3.13 -9.50 17.19
CA ALA A 273 2.00 -9.21 16.33
C ALA A 273 0.93 -8.30 16.97
N LYS A 274 1.09 -7.94 18.25
CA LYS A 274 0.20 -7.06 19.01
C LYS A 274 0.85 -5.70 19.19
N MET A 275 0.56 -4.77 18.32
CA MET A 275 1.14 -3.43 18.33
C MET A 275 0.08 -2.36 18.60
N ARG A 276 0.48 -1.27 19.22
CA ARG A 276 -0.31 -0.05 19.35
C ARG A 276 0.50 1.10 18.76
N LEU A 277 0.12 1.53 17.57
CA LEU A 277 0.83 2.57 16.85
C LEU A 277 0.13 3.91 17.03
N THR A 278 0.86 4.85 17.56
CA THR A 278 0.38 6.20 17.87
C THR A 278 1.04 7.24 16.97
N ALA A 279 0.51 8.45 16.94
CA ALA A 279 1.06 9.59 16.23
C ALA A 279 2.36 10.08 16.87
N ASN A 280 3.36 9.21 16.93
CA ASN A 280 4.67 9.43 17.52
C ASN A 280 5.77 9.02 16.55
N LYS A 281 6.89 9.75 16.54
CA LYS A 281 7.99 9.55 15.58
C LYS A 281 8.58 8.14 15.63
N GLU A 282 8.59 7.48 16.79
CA GLU A 282 9.06 6.12 16.96
C GLU A 282 8.25 5.10 16.17
N ASN A 283 7.01 5.45 15.76
CA ASN A 283 6.12 4.57 15.01
C ASN A 283 6.11 4.82 13.49
N TYR A 284 6.74 5.90 13.01
CA TYR A 284 6.78 6.19 11.58
C TYR A 284 8.17 6.43 11.00
N LEU A 285 9.18 6.75 11.80
CA LEU A 285 10.56 6.81 11.33
C LEU A 285 11.17 5.41 11.23
N HIS A 286 12.04 5.20 10.25
CA HIS A 286 12.71 3.91 10.05
C HIS A 286 13.89 3.70 11.01
N SER A 287 14.47 4.81 11.52
CA SER A 287 15.58 4.78 12.44
C SER A 287 15.44 5.90 13.49
N PRO A 288 15.84 5.66 14.75
CA PRO A 288 15.88 6.69 15.79
C PRO A 288 16.78 7.87 15.44
N SER A 289 17.75 7.69 14.54
CA SER A 289 18.68 8.73 14.08
C SER A 289 18.13 9.55 12.91
N GLU A 290 17.00 9.16 12.33
CA GLU A 290 16.34 9.87 11.24
C GLU A 290 15.72 11.18 11.78
N GLU A 291 15.86 12.25 10.99
CA GLU A 291 15.26 13.53 11.35
C GLU A 291 13.73 13.45 11.21
N ASP A 292 13.01 13.94 12.21
CA ASP A 292 11.56 13.98 12.18
C ASP A 292 11.06 15.04 11.18
N TYR A 293 10.68 14.58 10.01
CA TYR A 293 10.17 15.41 8.91
C TYR A 293 8.81 16.05 9.18
N LEU A 294 8.07 15.59 10.22
CA LEU A 294 6.81 16.22 10.66
C LEU A 294 7.01 17.32 11.69
N LYS A 295 8.20 17.45 12.28
CA LYS A 295 8.50 18.40 13.37
C LYS A 295 8.21 19.85 13.00
N ASN A 296 8.48 20.22 11.76
CA ASN A 296 8.40 21.61 11.29
C ASN A 296 7.15 21.88 10.44
N LEU A 297 6.13 21.03 10.51
CA LEU A 297 4.87 21.28 9.81
C LEU A 297 4.21 22.58 10.30
N PRO A 298 3.55 23.33 9.41
CA PRO A 298 2.76 24.49 9.80
C PRO A 298 1.74 24.13 10.89
N ALA A 299 1.62 24.99 11.91
CA ALA A 299 0.78 24.73 13.08
C ALA A 299 -0.70 24.51 12.73
N ASP A 300 -1.18 25.16 11.67
CA ASP A 300 -2.54 25.03 11.13
C ASP A 300 -2.81 23.67 10.45
N THR A 301 -1.78 22.88 10.14
CA THR A 301 -1.93 21.53 9.56
C THR A 301 -2.85 20.64 10.41
N LYS A 302 -2.79 20.77 11.73
CA LYS A 302 -3.60 19.96 12.67
C LYS A 302 -5.02 20.46 12.83
N THR A 303 -5.34 21.67 12.37
CA THR A 303 -6.65 22.30 12.58
C THR A 303 -7.38 22.68 11.30
N VAL A 304 -6.71 22.68 10.15
CA VAL A 304 -7.33 23.00 8.85
C VAL A 304 -8.54 22.08 8.60
N PRO A 305 -9.71 22.62 8.19
CA PRO A 305 -10.83 21.80 7.75
C PRO A 305 -10.42 20.81 6.67
N MET A 306 -10.78 19.53 6.83
CA MET A 306 -10.23 18.47 5.98
C MET A 306 -11.31 17.49 5.53
N VAL A 307 -11.25 17.12 4.26
CA VAL A 307 -12.01 16.01 3.67
C VAL A 307 -11.03 14.95 3.17
N VAL A 308 -11.34 13.69 3.46
CA VAL A 308 -10.63 12.53 2.88
C VAL A 308 -11.52 11.87 1.85
N LEU A 309 -11.08 11.79 0.61
CA LEU A 309 -11.77 11.07 -0.46
C LEU A 309 -11.36 9.60 -0.49
N VAL A 310 -12.35 8.72 -0.51
CA VAL A 310 -12.14 7.25 -0.55
C VAL A 310 -13.07 6.59 -1.55
N ASN A 311 -12.70 5.39 -2.01
CA ASN A 311 -13.55 4.52 -2.84
C ASN A 311 -13.24 3.04 -2.64
N GLY A 312 -13.89 2.15 -3.40
CA GLY A 312 -13.64 0.71 -3.36
C GLY A 312 -12.20 0.27 -3.66
N GLY A 313 -11.38 1.13 -4.26
CA GLY A 313 -9.96 0.90 -4.46
C GLY A 313 -9.07 1.38 -3.30
N SER A 314 -9.64 2.04 -2.28
CA SER A 314 -8.93 2.44 -1.06
C SER A 314 -8.83 1.24 -0.12
N ALA A 315 -7.62 0.75 0.14
CA ALA A 315 -7.41 -0.47 0.91
C ALA A 315 -6.28 -0.35 1.94
N SER A 316 -6.29 -1.20 2.99
CA SER A 316 -5.17 -1.39 3.91
C SER A 316 -4.69 -0.07 4.57
N ALA A 317 -3.48 0.43 4.29
CA ALA A 317 -2.94 1.68 4.83
C ALA A 317 -3.85 2.89 4.60
N SER A 318 -4.52 2.97 3.44
CA SER A 318 -5.52 4.01 3.15
C SER A 318 -6.70 3.94 4.12
N GLU A 319 -7.15 2.73 4.46
CA GLU A 319 -8.24 2.51 5.41
C GLU A 319 -7.82 2.80 6.86
N ILE A 320 -6.54 2.57 7.19
CA ILE A 320 -5.97 2.98 8.48
C ILE A 320 -6.04 4.50 8.62
N VAL A 321 -5.57 5.25 7.60
CA VAL A 321 -5.61 6.72 7.62
C VAL A 321 -7.05 7.22 7.69
N ALA A 322 -7.93 6.75 6.82
CA ALA A 322 -9.34 7.15 6.80
C ALA A 322 -10.02 6.83 8.13
N GLY A 323 -9.85 5.61 8.67
CA GLY A 323 -10.44 5.18 9.93
C GLY A 323 -9.91 5.95 11.14
N ALA A 324 -8.59 6.22 11.20
CA ALA A 324 -8.00 7.01 12.26
C ALA A 324 -8.53 8.45 12.27
N LEU A 325 -8.53 9.12 11.10
CA LEU A 325 -9.01 10.49 11.00
C LEU A 325 -10.52 10.61 11.26
N GLN A 326 -11.31 9.60 10.87
CA GLN A 326 -12.74 9.50 11.17
C GLN A 326 -12.99 9.34 12.67
N ASP A 327 -12.34 8.36 13.30
CA ASP A 327 -12.54 8.04 14.72
C ASP A 327 -12.15 9.21 15.63
N HIS A 328 -11.11 9.95 15.26
CA HIS A 328 -10.69 11.18 15.96
C HIS A 328 -11.51 12.41 15.53
N ARG A 329 -12.50 12.29 14.67
CA ARG A 329 -13.30 13.41 14.11
C ARG A 329 -12.41 14.51 13.52
N ARG A 330 -11.23 14.13 13.00
CA ARG A 330 -10.28 15.08 12.43
C ARG A 330 -10.62 15.47 11.00
N ALA A 331 -11.23 14.58 10.25
CA ALA A 331 -11.62 14.80 8.86
C ALA A 331 -13.01 14.18 8.60
N ILE A 332 -13.68 14.71 7.58
CA ILE A 332 -14.89 14.11 7.02
C ILE A 332 -14.47 13.14 5.93
N ILE A 333 -14.89 11.89 6.04
CA ILE A 333 -14.62 10.86 5.03
C ILE A 333 -15.74 10.93 4.00
N MET A 334 -15.38 11.10 2.73
CA MET A 334 -16.34 11.29 1.63
C MET A 334 -16.02 10.35 0.47
N GLY A 335 -17.05 9.85 -0.22
CA GLY A 335 -16.91 8.97 -1.39
C GLY A 335 -17.75 7.71 -1.26
N THR A 336 -17.18 6.55 -1.57
CA THR A 336 -17.85 5.25 -1.46
C THR A 336 -17.16 4.34 -0.45
N GLN A 337 -17.83 3.24 -0.08
CA GLN A 337 -17.28 2.21 0.81
C GLN A 337 -15.90 1.75 0.35
N THR A 338 -14.95 1.64 1.28
CA THR A 338 -13.61 1.14 0.98
C THR A 338 -13.57 -0.39 0.85
N PHE A 339 -12.42 -0.93 0.46
CA PHE A 339 -12.23 -2.33 0.10
C PHE A 339 -12.49 -3.31 1.25
N GLY A 340 -11.96 -3.05 2.44
CA GLY A 340 -12.14 -3.90 3.61
C GLY A 340 -10.96 -4.81 3.95
N LYS A 341 -9.74 -4.43 3.60
CA LYS A 341 -8.54 -5.21 3.96
C LYS A 341 -8.03 -4.81 5.34
N GLY A 342 -8.36 -5.60 6.36
CA GLY A 342 -7.99 -5.40 7.76
C GLY A 342 -6.92 -6.38 8.28
N SER A 343 -6.08 -6.92 7.40
CA SER A 343 -5.04 -7.90 7.74
C SER A 343 -3.63 -7.34 7.50
N VAL A 344 -2.69 -7.67 8.39
CA VAL A 344 -1.27 -7.30 8.28
C VAL A 344 -0.48 -8.48 7.75
N GLN A 345 0.28 -8.24 6.69
CA GLN A 345 1.23 -9.21 6.17
C GLN A 345 2.63 -8.86 6.64
N THR A 346 3.27 -9.82 7.32
CA THR A 346 4.69 -9.76 7.66
C THR A 346 5.50 -10.47 6.58
N VAL A 347 6.59 -9.83 6.14
CA VAL A 347 7.52 -10.43 5.21
C VAL A 347 8.64 -11.09 6.02
N LEU A 348 8.71 -12.41 5.96
CA LEU A 348 9.67 -13.24 6.66
C LEU A 348 10.74 -13.71 5.66
N PRO A 349 11.96 -13.13 5.66
CA PRO A 349 13.03 -13.56 4.77
C PRO A 349 13.43 -15.01 5.04
N LEU A 350 13.64 -15.75 3.97
CA LEU A 350 14.18 -17.10 3.96
C LEU A 350 15.57 -17.11 3.32
N GLY A 351 16.21 -18.27 3.28
CA GLY A 351 17.44 -18.45 2.53
C GLY A 351 17.29 -18.14 1.03
N ASN A 352 18.42 -17.95 0.32
CA ASN A 352 18.47 -17.79 -1.13
C ASN A 352 17.69 -16.59 -1.70
N ASN A 353 17.61 -15.48 -0.96
CA ASN A 353 16.86 -14.28 -1.35
C ASN A 353 15.37 -14.52 -1.60
N THR A 354 14.76 -15.50 -0.96
CA THR A 354 13.33 -15.75 -0.98
C THR A 354 12.68 -15.26 0.31
N ALA A 355 11.35 -15.18 0.36
CA ALA A 355 10.63 -14.80 1.57
C ALA A 355 9.22 -15.44 1.61
N ILE A 356 8.62 -15.42 2.79
CA ILE A 356 7.19 -15.66 2.95
C ILE A 356 6.54 -14.32 3.31
N LYS A 357 5.51 -13.94 2.58
CA LYS A 357 4.57 -12.91 2.97
C LYS A 357 3.41 -13.62 3.66
N LEU A 358 3.28 -13.45 4.97
CA LEU A 358 2.34 -14.18 5.80
C LEU A 358 1.43 -13.23 6.56
N THR A 359 0.15 -13.50 6.61
CA THR A 359 -0.80 -12.78 7.45
C THR A 359 -0.58 -13.16 8.91
N THR A 360 -0.12 -12.21 9.73
CA THR A 360 0.26 -12.43 11.13
C THR A 360 -0.69 -11.79 12.13
N SER A 361 -1.44 -10.75 11.72
CA SER A 361 -2.39 -10.06 12.60
C SER A 361 -3.52 -9.39 11.83
N ARG A 362 -4.57 -9.02 12.56
CA ARG A 362 -5.61 -8.07 12.11
C ARG A 362 -5.34 -6.70 12.72
N TYR A 363 -5.79 -5.65 12.05
CA TYR A 363 -5.74 -4.32 12.62
C TYR A 363 -7.12 -3.71 12.81
N PHE A 364 -7.17 -2.76 13.74
CA PHE A 364 -8.38 -2.13 14.23
C PHE A 364 -8.18 -0.62 14.28
N THR A 365 -9.24 0.12 14.04
CA THR A 365 -9.23 1.58 14.19
C THR A 365 -9.10 1.98 15.66
N PRO A 366 -8.81 3.24 15.98
CA PRO A 366 -8.71 3.71 17.37
C PRO A 366 -9.91 3.37 18.25
N ASN A 367 -11.12 3.39 17.68
CA ASN A 367 -12.36 3.04 18.41
C ASN A 367 -12.65 1.53 18.43
N GLY A 368 -11.74 0.67 17.98
CA GLY A 368 -11.88 -0.78 18.05
C GLY A 368 -12.67 -1.41 16.91
N ARG A 369 -12.96 -0.67 15.85
CA ARG A 369 -13.65 -1.23 14.68
C ARG A 369 -12.70 -2.12 13.89
N SER A 370 -13.12 -3.35 13.58
CA SER A 370 -12.41 -4.20 12.62
C SER A 370 -12.73 -3.76 11.20
N ILE A 371 -11.70 -3.53 10.40
CA ILE A 371 -11.83 -3.15 8.99
C ILE A 371 -12.02 -4.39 8.11
N GLN A 372 -11.55 -5.58 8.57
CA GLN A 372 -11.55 -6.82 7.78
C GLN A 372 -12.96 -7.15 7.24
N ALA A 373 -13.04 -7.34 5.93
CA ALA A 373 -14.25 -7.64 5.15
C ALA A 373 -15.38 -6.58 5.24
N LYS A 374 -15.17 -5.47 5.98
CA LYS A 374 -16.15 -4.38 6.16
C LYS A 374 -15.69 -3.07 5.50
N GLY A 375 -14.41 -2.73 5.65
CA GLY A 375 -13.88 -1.44 5.20
C GLY A 375 -14.31 -0.27 6.08
N ILE A 376 -14.07 0.94 5.57
CA ILE A 376 -14.49 2.21 6.14
C ILE A 376 -15.71 2.73 5.36
N SER A 377 -16.80 2.96 6.05
CA SER A 377 -17.96 3.64 5.49
C SER A 377 -17.73 5.15 5.52
N PRO A 378 -17.94 5.87 4.40
CA PRO A 378 -17.81 7.33 4.40
C PRO A 378 -18.89 7.98 5.26
N ASP A 379 -18.56 9.14 5.85
CA ASP A 379 -19.52 9.98 6.57
C ASP A 379 -20.54 10.61 5.59
N ILE A 380 -20.06 10.93 4.38
CA ILE A 380 -20.86 11.46 3.29
C ILE A 380 -20.67 10.57 2.06
N ALA A 381 -21.71 9.82 1.70
CA ALA A 381 -21.69 8.98 0.51
C ALA A 381 -21.84 9.84 -0.75
N VAL A 382 -20.84 9.79 -1.63
CA VAL A 382 -20.82 10.46 -2.94
C VAL A 382 -20.37 9.45 -3.97
N GLU A 383 -21.27 9.04 -4.84
CA GLU A 383 -20.95 8.12 -5.94
C GLU A 383 -20.13 8.85 -7.02
N ASP A 384 -19.31 8.08 -7.75
CA ASP A 384 -18.58 8.63 -8.88
C ASP A 384 -19.56 8.96 -10.01
N ALA A 385 -19.41 10.12 -10.64
CA ALA A 385 -20.24 10.49 -11.77
C ALA A 385 -19.79 9.69 -12.99
N THR A 386 -20.49 8.59 -13.29
CA THR A 386 -20.33 7.92 -14.58
C THR A 386 -20.85 8.83 -15.70
N VAL A 387 -19.94 9.50 -16.37
CA VAL A 387 -20.23 10.14 -17.65
C VAL A 387 -20.41 9.01 -18.68
N ASN A 388 -21.66 8.88 -19.16
CA ASN A 388 -22.16 7.92 -20.16
C ASN A 388 -22.47 6.51 -19.61
N GLY A 389 -23.70 6.25 -19.32
CA GLY A 389 -24.53 5.04 -19.30
C GLY A 389 -24.03 3.67 -19.78
N VAL A 390 -22.73 3.48 -19.86
CA VAL A 390 -22.09 2.18 -19.89
C VAL A 390 -21.72 1.90 -18.44
N GLU A 391 -22.43 0.99 -17.79
CA GLU A 391 -21.93 0.30 -16.61
C GLU A 391 -20.60 -0.33 -16.99
N GLN A 392 -19.52 0.41 -16.84
CA GLN A 392 -18.25 -0.23 -16.57
C GLN A 392 -18.47 -0.88 -15.20
N GLN A 393 -18.70 -2.19 -15.19
CA GLN A 393 -18.38 -3.02 -14.04
C GLN A 393 -16.90 -2.78 -13.79
N SER A 394 -16.64 -1.73 -13.00
CA SER A 394 -15.27 -1.35 -12.68
C SER A 394 -14.68 -2.48 -11.84
N ALA A 395 -13.45 -2.85 -12.10
CA ALA A 395 -12.66 -3.76 -11.28
C ALA A 395 -12.65 -3.34 -9.78
N PHE A 396 -13.14 -2.14 -9.47
CA PHE A 396 -13.27 -1.56 -8.14
C PHE A 396 -14.56 -1.94 -7.37
N ASN A 397 -15.44 -2.77 -7.94
CA ASN A 397 -16.58 -3.32 -7.20
C ASN A 397 -16.19 -4.58 -6.39
N LEU A 398 -15.00 -5.16 -6.62
CA LEU A 398 -14.49 -6.29 -5.85
C LEU A 398 -14.09 -5.82 -4.44
N ARG A 399 -14.57 -6.53 -3.42
CA ARG A 399 -14.25 -6.29 -2.00
C ARG A 399 -13.46 -7.45 -1.41
N GLU A 400 -12.84 -7.22 -0.26
CA GLU A 400 -12.17 -8.27 0.50
C GLU A 400 -13.13 -9.44 0.80
N SER A 401 -14.39 -9.13 1.13
CA SER A 401 -15.45 -10.13 1.38
C SER A 401 -15.79 -11.02 0.18
N ASP A 402 -15.41 -10.62 -1.03
CA ASP A 402 -15.68 -11.36 -2.26
C ASP A 402 -14.53 -12.30 -2.64
N LEU A 403 -13.39 -12.17 -1.97
CA LEU A 403 -12.23 -13.02 -2.20
C LEU A 403 -12.43 -14.41 -1.59
N GLU A 404 -12.05 -15.45 -2.30
CA GLU A 404 -12.05 -16.81 -1.74
C GLU A 404 -11.11 -16.89 -0.53
N ARG A 405 -11.56 -17.54 0.56
CA ARG A 405 -10.81 -17.72 1.80
C ARG A 405 -10.39 -16.42 2.50
N HIS A 406 -11.09 -15.30 2.25
CA HIS A 406 -10.85 -14.09 3.03
C HIS A 406 -11.04 -14.36 4.54
N LEU A 407 -10.30 -13.64 5.37
CA LEU A 407 -10.41 -13.76 6.81
C LEU A 407 -11.75 -13.18 7.30
N SER A 408 -12.42 -13.87 8.22
CA SER A 408 -13.61 -13.35 8.90
C SER A 408 -13.28 -12.08 9.70
N ASN A 409 -14.27 -11.25 9.97
CA ASN A 409 -14.10 -9.99 10.70
C ASN A 409 -13.53 -10.17 12.12
N GLY A 410 -13.76 -11.33 12.74
CA GLY A 410 -13.24 -11.67 14.07
C GLY A 410 -14.06 -11.14 15.26
N ASN A 411 -15.03 -10.25 15.04
CA ASN A 411 -15.97 -9.78 16.06
C ASN A 411 -17.20 -10.69 16.09
N LYS A 412 -17.27 -11.60 17.06
CA LYS A 412 -18.35 -12.59 17.20
C LYS A 412 -19.76 -12.00 17.40
N GLU A 413 -19.89 -10.72 17.74
CA GLU A 413 -21.18 -10.10 18.05
C GLU A 413 -21.88 -9.40 16.87
N GLU A 414 -21.23 -9.30 15.70
CA GLU A 414 -21.74 -8.50 14.58
C GLU A 414 -22.06 -9.28 13.30
N GLU A 415 -21.91 -10.60 13.26
CA GLU A 415 -22.13 -11.41 12.05
C GLU A 415 -23.57 -11.38 11.51
N GLY A 416 -24.45 -10.58 12.05
CA GLY A 416 -25.87 -10.49 11.64
C GLY A 416 -26.44 -9.10 11.37
N LYS A 417 -25.67 -8.02 11.57
CA LYS A 417 -26.19 -6.66 11.36
C LYS A 417 -25.49 -5.97 10.20
N LYS A 418 -26.25 -5.63 9.14
CA LYS A 418 -25.78 -4.66 8.14
C LYS A 418 -25.34 -3.37 8.86
N PRO A 419 -24.17 -2.79 8.54
CA PRO A 419 -23.75 -1.53 9.15
C PRO A 419 -24.71 -0.42 8.72
N GLU A 420 -25.56 0.04 9.63
CA GLU A 420 -26.30 1.29 9.50
C GLU A 420 -25.41 2.41 10.07
N SER A 421 -24.52 2.93 9.24
CA SER A 421 -23.97 4.26 9.50
C SER A 421 -24.92 5.28 8.87
N PRO A 422 -25.29 6.38 9.56
CA PRO A 422 -26.09 7.45 8.97
C PRO A 422 -25.22 8.22 7.97
N SER A 423 -25.09 7.70 6.76
CA SER A 423 -24.47 8.44 5.67
C SER A 423 -25.51 9.33 4.99
N ILE A 424 -25.22 10.63 4.92
CA ILE A 424 -26.00 11.57 4.14
C ILE A 424 -25.70 11.28 2.66
N LYS A 425 -26.70 10.77 1.93
CA LYS A 425 -26.59 10.61 0.48
C LYS A 425 -26.82 11.96 -0.20
N LEU A 426 -25.81 12.50 -0.86
CA LEU A 426 -25.99 13.62 -1.75
C LEU A 426 -26.72 13.18 -3.04
N PRO A 427 -27.48 14.09 -3.68
CA PRO A 427 -28.15 13.77 -4.94
C PRO A 427 -27.16 13.27 -5.98
N ALA A 428 -27.57 12.29 -6.76
CA ALA A 428 -26.80 11.83 -7.91
C ALA A 428 -26.55 13.01 -8.87
N PRO A 429 -25.40 13.04 -9.56
CA PRO A 429 -25.10 14.10 -10.51
C PRO A 429 -26.18 14.20 -11.58
N PRO A 430 -26.48 15.42 -12.09
CA PRO A 430 -27.48 15.59 -13.13
C PRO A 430 -27.10 14.76 -14.36
N LYS A 431 -28.08 14.05 -14.93
CA LYS A 431 -27.88 13.29 -16.17
C LYS A 431 -27.35 14.24 -17.25
N PRO A 432 -26.29 13.86 -17.99
CA PRO A 432 -25.80 14.67 -19.08
C PRO A 432 -26.89 14.86 -20.13
N ALA A 433 -26.97 16.05 -20.68
CA ALA A 433 -27.87 16.36 -21.80
C ALA A 433 -27.61 15.39 -22.98
N PRO A 434 -28.63 14.96 -23.74
CA PRO A 434 -28.43 14.04 -24.84
C PRO A 434 -27.44 14.62 -25.86
N LYS A 435 -26.30 13.98 -26.03
CA LYS A 435 -25.27 14.34 -27.01
C LYS A 435 -25.81 14.04 -28.41
N GLY A 436 -25.71 15.02 -29.30
CA GLY A 436 -25.85 14.81 -30.74
C GLY A 436 -24.86 13.73 -31.22
N LYS A 437 -25.28 13.00 -32.23
CA LYS A 437 -24.51 11.90 -32.86
C LYS A 437 -23.24 12.47 -33.52
N ASP A 438 -22.16 12.63 -32.83
CA ASP A 438 -20.80 12.73 -33.37
C ASP A 438 -19.87 13.29 -32.28
N GLY A 439 -18.95 12.47 -31.85
CA GLY A 439 -17.84 12.94 -31.03
C GLY A 439 -17.52 12.08 -29.81
N LYS A 440 -16.61 11.15 -29.98
CA LYS A 440 -15.72 10.68 -28.90
C LYS A 440 -14.99 11.90 -28.36
N THR A 441 -15.45 12.49 -27.27
CA THR A 441 -14.72 13.54 -26.59
C THR A 441 -13.64 12.89 -25.73
N ASP A 442 -12.39 13.19 -26.05
CA ASP A 442 -11.15 12.91 -25.29
C ASP A 442 -11.12 13.70 -23.93
N SER A 443 -12.29 14.06 -23.39
CA SER A 443 -12.42 14.94 -22.21
C SER A 443 -12.00 14.32 -20.87
N ASP A 444 -11.72 13.02 -20.82
CA ASP A 444 -11.38 12.31 -19.58
C ASP A 444 -9.88 11.98 -19.44
N LYS A 445 -9.08 12.32 -20.43
CA LYS A 445 -7.62 12.19 -20.29
C LYS A 445 -7.09 13.46 -19.63
N LEU A 446 -6.47 13.28 -18.45
CA LEU A 446 -5.72 14.35 -17.81
C LEU A 446 -4.67 14.89 -18.77
N ALA A 447 -4.60 16.22 -18.92
CA ALA A 447 -3.52 16.83 -19.67
C ALA A 447 -2.17 16.50 -18.99
N PRO A 448 -1.07 16.40 -19.76
CA PRO A 448 0.25 16.18 -19.17
C PRO A 448 0.53 17.19 -18.05
N GLY A 449 0.87 16.69 -16.84
CA GLY A 449 1.08 17.51 -15.64
C GLY A 449 -0.17 17.84 -14.82
N GLU A 450 -1.39 17.52 -15.28
CA GLU A 450 -2.59 17.64 -14.44
C GLU A 450 -2.74 16.41 -13.53
N ILE A 451 -2.96 16.65 -12.23
CA ILE A 451 -3.11 15.59 -11.21
C ILE A 451 -4.57 15.29 -10.87
N VAL A 452 -5.50 16.13 -11.35
CA VAL A 452 -6.94 15.97 -11.12
C VAL A 452 -7.74 16.66 -12.24
N SER A 453 -8.84 16.03 -12.67
CA SER A 453 -9.76 16.61 -13.65
C SER A 453 -10.56 17.75 -13.04
N LYS A 454 -10.80 18.83 -13.81
CA LYS A 454 -11.73 19.91 -13.43
C LYS A 454 -13.16 19.40 -13.26
N ASN A 455 -13.51 18.28 -13.89
CA ASN A 455 -14.82 17.66 -13.86
C ASN A 455 -14.93 16.54 -12.80
N ASP A 456 -13.95 16.42 -11.89
CA ASP A 456 -14.01 15.47 -10.78
C ASP A 456 -15.15 15.83 -9.83
N TYR A 457 -16.26 15.10 -9.93
CA TYR A 457 -17.47 15.37 -9.17
C TYR A 457 -17.24 15.26 -7.66
N GLN A 458 -16.60 14.19 -7.21
CA GLN A 458 -16.32 13.96 -5.77
C GLN A 458 -15.42 15.05 -5.19
N LEU A 459 -14.38 15.45 -5.92
CA LEU A 459 -13.51 16.56 -5.50
C LEU A 459 -14.28 17.88 -5.42
N ASN A 460 -15.15 18.16 -6.40
CA ASN A 460 -15.96 19.37 -6.39
C ASN A 460 -16.92 19.39 -5.20
N GLN A 461 -17.51 18.25 -4.82
CA GLN A 461 -18.34 18.14 -3.61
C GLN A 461 -17.52 18.37 -2.33
N ALA A 462 -16.30 17.82 -2.25
CA ALA A 462 -15.41 18.06 -1.13
C ALA A 462 -15.03 19.54 -0.97
N LEU A 463 -14.73 20.22 -2.07
CA LEU A 463 -14.43 21.66 -2.06
C LEU A 463 -15.65 22.49 -1.65
N ASN A 464 -16.83 22.15 -2.13
CA ASN A 464 -18.08 22.85 -1.76
C ASN A 464 -18.37 22.68 -0.26
N LEU A 465 -18.17 21.49 0.29
CA LEU A 465 -18.31 21.25 1.73
C LEU A 465 -17.31 22.10 2.54
N LEU A 466 -16.04 22.10 2.14
CA LEU A 466 -15.00 22.92 2.81
C LEU A 466 -15.32 24.43 2.75
N LYS A 467 -15.83 24.92 1.63
CA LYS A 467 -16.29 26.31 1.50
C LYS A 467 -17.49 26.62 2.40
N GLY A 468 -18.45 25.69 2.49
CA GLY A 468 -19.59 25.80 3.38
C GLY A 468 -19.16 25.90 4.86
N LEU A 469 -18.23 25.04 5.29
CA LEU A 469 -17.67 25.08 6.65
C LEU A 469 -16.99 26.43 6.94
N GLN A 470 -16.26 27.00 5.98
CA GLN A 470 -15.64 28.32 6.13
C GLN A 470 -16.66 29.45 6.31
N ILE A 471 -17.81 29.38 5.62
CA ILE A 471 -18.89 30.38 5.78
C ILE A 471 -19.45 30.32 7.19
N LEU A 472 -19.68 29.12 7.74
CA LEU A 472 -20.23 28.93 9.09
C LEU A 472 -19.24 29.34 10.19
N GLN A 473 -17.93 29.25 9.94
CA GLN A 473 -16.86 29.62 10.89
C GLN A 473 -16.55 31.13 10.88
N ARG A 474 -17.02 31.88 9.88
CA ARG A 474 -16.91 33.34 9.86
C ARG A 474 -17.92 33.93 10.87
N LYS A 475 -17.49 34.11 12.12
CA LYS A 475 -18.15 34.95 13.12
C LYS A 475 -17.56 36.35 13.13
#